data_b68502aa6e746cb013e5b369d09f6a88
#
_entry.id   b68502aa6e746cb013e5b369d09f6a88
#
_cell.length_a   1.000
_cell.length_b   1.000
_cell.length_c   1.000
_cell.angle_alpha   90.00
_cell.angle_beta   90.00
_cell.angle_gamma   90.00
#
_symmetry.space_group_name_H-M   'P 1'
#
loop_
_entity.id
_entity.type
_entity.pdbx_description
1 polymer ?
#
loop_
_entity_poly.entity_id
_entity_poly.type
_entity_poly.pdbx_seq_one_letter_code
_entity_poly.pdbx_strand_id
1 'polypeptide(L)'
;MDRKSICSLLCAMMLAILLISCNDEDDYDGLSPAELSGTYSNKLSAPANGDSLILSYNGNTFIGKDVEFKTDDGKTALLILKYVLPHDTETAIPGISLTAGSGSYSFSGGVTTSTGTAFHYLGSIQTGKLILELSDITIPENRLTMNGTWYVAHENASYYNV
;
A
#
# COMPACT_ATOMS: atom_id res chain seq x y z
N MET A 1 -26.72 4.73 60.63
CA MET A 1 -25.75 4.70 59.49
C MET A 1 -24.90 5.95 59.60
N ASP A 2 -23.64 5.79 59.90
CA ASP A 2 -22.72 6.90 60.16
C ASP A 2 -22.35 7.65 58.88
N ARG A 3 -22.36 8.99 58.98
CA ARG A 3 -21.99 9.88 57.86
C ARG A 3 -20.63 9.56 57.25
N LYS A 4 -19.73 8.95 58.00
CA LYS A 4 -18.41 8.50 57.53
C LYS A 4 -18.49 7.30 56.58
N SER A 5 -19.48 6.43 56.77
CA SER A 5 -19.69 5.24 55.93
C SER A 5 -20.25 5.60 54.55
N ILE A 6 -21.09 6.64 54.48
CA ILE A 6 -21.67 7.11 53.23
C ILE A 6 -20.64 7.83 52.37
N CYS A 7 -19.73 8.58 52.99
CA CYS A 7 -18.66 9.27 52.26
C CYS A 7 -17.62 8.29 51.68
N SER A 8 -17.35 7.19 52.40
CA SER A 8 -16.44 6.12 51.90
C SER A 8 -17.05 5.35 50.72
N LEU A 9 -18.36 5.10 50.75
CA LEU A 9 -19.08 4.41 49.68
C LEU A 9 -19.15 5.25 48.41
N LEU A 10 -19.37 6.58 48.54
CA LEU A 10 -19.39 7.55 47.44
C LEU A 10 -18.01 7.73 46.79
N CYS A 11 -16.93 7.73 47.60
CA CYS A 11 -15.57 7.80 47.09
C CYS A 11 -15.16 6.52 46.31
N ALA A 12 -15.59 5.35 46.78
CA ALA A 12 -15.36 4.08 46.10
C ALA A 12 -16.12 3.98 44.77
N MET A 13 -17.34 4.54 44.69
CA MET A 13 -18.10 4.60 43.44
C MET A 13 -17.51 5.58 42.43
N MET A 14 -17.00 6.73 42.89
CA MET A 14 -16.32 7.66 41.96
C MET A 14 -15.00 7.15 41.44
N LEU A 15 -14.27 6.34 42.21
CA LEU A 15 -13.02 5.74 41.74
C LEU A 15 -13.25 4.62 40.70
N ALA A 16 -14.40 3.96 40.74
CA ALA A 16 -14.77 2.94 39.77
C ALA A 16 -15.19 3.50 38.40
N ILE A 17 -15.59 4.77 38.33
CA ILE A 17 -15.98 5.45 37.08
C ILE A 17 -14.74 5.97 36.32
N LEU A 18 -13.61 6.14 36.99
CA LEU A 18 -12.37 6.62 36.36
C LEU A 18 -11.54 5.53 35.67
N LEU A 19 -11.96 4.26 35.74
CA LEU A 19 -11.29 3.14 35.07
C LEU A 19 -11.98 2.69 33.76
N ILE A 20 -13.02 3.39 33.30
CA ILE A 20 -13.73 3.09 32.05
C ILE A 20 -13.49 4.23 31.06
N SER A 21 -12.27 4.73 30.97
CA SER A 21 -11.96 5.68 29.91
C SER A 21 -10.48 5.61 29.60
N CYS A 22 -10.13 4.61 28.85
CA CYS A 22 -9.06 4.58 27.87
C CYS A 22 -9.27 3.31 27.03
N ASN A 23 -10.37 3.24 26.32
CA ASN A 23 -10.31 2.75 24.97
C ASN A 23 -9.96 4.00 24.15
N ASP A 24 -8.68 4.24 23.93
CA ASP A 24 -8.22 4.84 22.72
C ASP A 24 -8.51 3.81 21.61
N GLU A 25 -9.78 3.61 21.30
CA GLU A 25 -10.18 3.35 19.94
C GLU A 25 -9.81 4.65 19.24
N ASP A 26 -8.60 4.65 18.64
CA ASP A 26 -8.29 5.54 17.55
C ASP A 26 -9.49 5.44 16.63
N ASP A 27 -10.29 6.47 16.61
CA ASP A 27 -11.45 6.65 15.73
C ASP A 27 -10.84 6.76 14.32
N TYR A 28 -10.41 5.60 13.81
CA TYR A 28 -9.90 5.42 12.46
C TYR A 28 -11.09 5.69 11.55
N ASP A 29 -11.07 6.84 10.92
CA ASP A 29 -12.08 7.33 10.00
C ASP A 29 -12.24 6.35 8.82
N GLY A 30 -12.79 5.19 9.14
CA GLY A 30 -13.60 4.36 8.29
C GLY A 30 -12.93 3.37 7.33
N LEU A 31 -11.61 3.24 7.22
CA LEU A 31 -11.03 2.23 6.33
C LEU A 31 -10.53 0.99 7.11
N SER A 32 -11.26 -0.12 6.96
CA SER A 32 -10.80 -1.40 7.48
C SER A 32 -9.55 -1.88 6.71
N PRO A 33 -8.47 -2.30 7.39
CA PRO A 33 -7.28 -2.87 6.72
C PRO A 33 -7.63 -4.04 5.78
N ALA A 34 -8.63 -4.84 6.13
CA ALA A 34 -9.08 -5.95 5.30
C ALA A 34 -9.68 -5.50 3.95
N GLU A 35 -10.31 -4.31 3.90
CA GLU A 35 -10.88 -3.75 2.67
C GLU A 35 -9.82 -3.17 1.73
N LEU A 36 -8.61 -2.93 2.24
CA LEU A 36 -7.48 -2.45 1.46
C LEU A 36 -6.67 -3.60 0.86
N SER A 37 -6.77 -4.80 1.45
CA SER A 37 -6.02 -5.96 0.97
C SER A 37 -6.69 -6.55 -0.27
N GLY A 38 -5.95 -6.64 -1.38
CA GLY A 38 -6.50 -7.14 -2.63
C GLY A 38 -5.52 -7.08 -3.79
N THR A 39 -6.01 -7.45 -4.96
CA THR A 39 -5.29 -7.33 -6.23
C THR A 39 -5.86 -6.17 -7.03
N TYR A 40 -5.05 -5.16 -7.24
CA TYR A 40 -5.35 -3.98 -8.02
C TYR A 40 -4.85 -4.16 -9.45
N SER A 41 -5.71 -3.91 -10.43
CA SER A 41 -5.42 -4.18 -11.83
C SER A 41 -5.76 -3.00 -12.72
N ASN A 42 -4.95 -2.80 -13.76
CA ASN A 42 -5.27 -1.89 -14.85
C ASN A 42 -5.27 -2.59 -16.22
N LYS A 43 -5.53 -3.90 -16.21
CA LYS A 43 -5.73 -4.68 -17.42
C LYS A 43 -7.08 -4.34 -18.06
N LEU A 44 -7.13 -4.32 -19.38
CA LEU A 44 -8.37 -4.11 -20.14
C LEU A 44 -9.44 -5.18 -19.85
N SER A 45 -9.02 -6.38 -19.43
CA SER A 45 -9.89 -7.49 -19.06
C SER A 45 -10.29 -7.50 -17.58
N ALA A 46 -9.86 -6.53 -16.80
CA ALA A 46 -10.26 -6.42 -15.40
C ALA A 46 -11.78 -6.20 -15.31
N PRO A 47 -12.48 -6.80 -14.33
CA PRO A 47 -13.91 -6.55 -14.12
C PRO A 47 -14.17 -5.06 -13.93
N ALA A 48 -15.27 -4.56 -14.47
CA ALA A 48 -15.64 -3.13 -14.35
C ALA A 48 -15.79 -2.67 -12.89
N ASN A 49 -16.02 -3.62 -11.97
CA ASN A 49 -16.12 -3.38 -10.52
C ASN A 49 -14.89 -3.91 -9.76
N GLY A 50 -13.79 -4.21 -10.46
CA GLY A 50 -12.54 -4.65 -9.83
C GLY A 50 -11.77 -3.47 -9.23
N ASP A 51 -10.85 -3.81 -8.32
CA ASP A 51 -9.95 -2.83 -7.72
C ASP A 51 -9.10 -2.15 -8.80
N SER A 52 -9.10 -0.83 -8.79
CA SER A 52 -8.45 -0.01 -9.81
C SER A 52 -6.99 0.25 -9.46
N LEU A 53 -6.11 0.08 -10.44
CA LEU A 53 -4.70 0.42 -10.38
C LEU A 53 -4.39 1.62 -11.28
N ILE A 54 -3.74 2.64 -10.70
CA ILE A 54 -3.04 3.66 -11.47
C ILE A 54 -1.56 3.45 -11.19
N LEU A 55 -0.82 2.98 -12.20
CA LEU A 55 0.61 2.71 -12.11
C LEU A 55 1.35 3.62 -13.07
N SER A 56 2.35 4.34 -12.57
CA SER A 56 3.19 5.22 -13.38
C SER A 56 4.69 5.01 -13.11
N TYR A 57 5.50 5.42 -14.07
CA TYR A 57 6.94 5.51 -13.97
C TYR A 57 7.41 6.84 -14.52
N ASN A 58 8.03 7.66 -13.65
CA ASN A 58 8.43 9.03 -14.00
C ASN A 58 7.29 9.81 -14.69
N GLY A 59 6.06 9.70 -14.15
CA GLY A 59 4.87 10.36 -14.68
C GLY A 59 4.22 9.71 -15.91
N ASN A 60 4.80 8.63 -16.47
CA ASN A 60 4.21 7.89 -17.59
C ASN A 60 3.40 6.71 -17.08
N THR A 61 2.14 6.61 -17.50
CA THR A 61 1.23 5.55 -17.06
C THR A 61 1.53 4.23 -17.76
N PHE A 62 1.56 3.14 -16.97
CA PHE A 62 1.63 1.76 -17.47
C PHE A 62 0.25 1.11 -17.40
N ILE A 63 -0.06 0.27 -18.38
CA ILE A 63 -1.28 -0.54 -18.43
C ILE A 63 -0.95 -2.03 -18.48
N GLY A 64 -1.94 -2.87 -18.21
CA GLY A 64 -1.82 -4.32 -18.32
C GLY A 64 -1.09 -4.96 -17.14
N LYS A 65 -1.07 -4.32 -15.96
CA LYS A 65 -0.34 -4.76 -14.78
C LYS A 65 -1.28 -5.11 -13.64
N ASP A 66 -0.77 -5.96 -12.74
CA ASP A 66 -1.39 -6.27 -11.46
C ASP A 66 -0.43 -5.94 -10.34
N VAL A 67 -0.98 -5.39 -9.26
CA VAL A 67 -0.27 -5.14 -8.01
C VAL A 67 -1.12 -5.70 -6.88
N GLU A 68 -0.54 -6.56 -6.06
CA GLU A 68 -1.18 -7.07 -4.86
C GLU A 68 -0.74 -6.24 -3.65
N PHE A 69 -1.69 -5.80 -2.87
CA PHE A 69 -1.46 -5.05 -1.64
C PHE A 69 -2.05 -5.83 -0.47
N LYS A 70 -1.30 -6.00 0.62
CA LYS A 70 -1.72 -6.70 1.82
C LYS A 70 -1.35 -5.91 3.05
N THR A 71 -2.30 -5.71 3.93
CA THR A 71 -2.09 -5.14 5.26
C THR A 71 -3.04 -5.80 6.25
N ASP A 72 -2.54 -6.10 7.45
CA ASP A 72 -3.32 -6.71 8.51
C ASP A 72 -3.66 -5.69 9.61
N ASP A 73 -2.82 -4.68 9.77
CA ASP A 73 -2.85 -3.75 10.90
C ASP A 73 -3.09 -2.28 10.48
N GLY A 74 -3.13 -1.99 9.17
CA GLY A 74 -3.21 -0.62 8.66
C GLY A 74 -1.98 0.25 8.95
N LYS A 75 -0.91 -0.32 9.53
CA LYS A 75 0.34 0.39 9.86
C LYS A 75 1.48 -0.04 8.94
N THR A 76 1.48 -1.31 8.59
CA THR A 76 2.46 -1.90 7.68
C THR A 76 1.80 -2.64 6.54
N ALA A 77 2.48 -2.72 5.41
CA ALA A 77 1.97 -3.41 4.23
C ALA A 77 3.04 -4.23 3.51
N LEU A 78 2.58 -5.20 2.74
CA LEU A 78 3.31 -5.91 1.72
C LEU A 78 2.77 -5.51 0.35
N LEU A 79 3.63 -5.04 -0.54
CA LEU A 79 3.32 -4.74 -1.93
C LEU A 79 3.99 -5.77 -2.83
N ILE A 80 3.22 -6.38 -3.73
CA ILE A 80 3.73 -7.36 -4.68
C ILE A 80 3.46 -6.86 -6.09
N LEU A 81 4.52 -6.53 -6.81
CA LEU A 81 4.51 -6.06 -8.18
C LEU A 81 4.62 -7.26 -9.13
N LYS A 82 3.60 -7.49 -9.97
CA LYS A 82 3.60 -8.62 -10.92
C LYS A 82 3.91 -8.13 -12.34
N TYR A 83 5.05 -8.56 -12.88
CA TYR A 83 5.55 -8.18 -14.21
C TYR A 83 5.67 -6.65 -14.41
N VAL A 84 5.93 -5.92 -13.35
CA VAL A 84 6.06 -4.45 -13.37
C VAL A 84 7.49 -4.04 -13.70
N LEU A 85 8.46 -4.66 -13.02
CA LEU A 85 9.87 -4.35 -13.25
C LEU A 85 10.44 -5.20 -14.39
N PRO A 86 11.39 -4.65 -15.17
CA PRO A 86 12.11 -5.42 -16.18
C PRO A 86 12.78 -6.64 -15.55
N HIS A 87 12.64 -7.80 -16.19
CA HIS A 87 13.24 -9.10 -15.80
C HIS A 87 12.73 -9.71 -14.48
N ASP A 88 11.82 -9.08 -13.78
CA ASP A 88 11.24 -9.61 -12.56
C ASP A 88 9.77 -9.98 -12.82
N THR A 89 9.45 -11.26 -12.66
CA THR A 89 8.08 -11.75 -12.77
C THR A 89 7.25 -11.32 -11.58
N GLU A 90 7.90 -11.23 -10.42
CA GLU A 90 7.31 -10.82 -9.17
C GLU A 90 8.35 -10.14 -8.28
N THR A 91 8.00 -8.99 -7.72
CA THR A 91 8.83 -8.26 -6.76
C THR A 91 8.00 -7.97 -5.53
N ALA A 92 8.38 -8.57 -4.40
CA ALA A 92 7.75 -8.35 -3.10
C ALA A 92 8.51 -7.26 -2.31
N ILE A 93 7.78 -6.28 -1.79
CA ILE A 93 8.30 -5.20 -0.95
C ILE A 93 7.59 -5.29 0.41
N PRO A 94 8.17 -5.98 1.38
CA PRO A 94 7.59 -6.11 2.71
C PRO A 94 7.88 -4.90 3.59
N GLY A 95 7.05 -4.74 4.64
CA GLY A 95 7.30 -3.77 5.70
C GLY A 95 7.16 -2.30 5.30
N ILE A 96 6.34 -2.03 4.29
CA ILE A 96 6.02 -0.65 3.88
C ILE A 96 5.24 0.02 5.01
N SER A 97 5.73 1.14 5.52
CA SER A 97 5.03 1.93 6.53
C SER A 97 3.88 2.72 5.90
N LEU A 98 2.70 2.61 6.49
CA LEU A 98 1.51 3.32 6.06
C LEU A 98 1.29 4.57 6.93
N THR A 99 0.97 5.67 6.28
CA THR A 99 0.57 6.92 6.94
C THR A 99 -0.91 7.16 6.66
N ALA A 100 -1.72 7.16 7.72
CA ALA A 100 -3.14 7.40 7.61
C ALA A 100 -3.44 8.85 7.20
N GLY A 101 -4.40 9.02 6.32
CA GLY A 101 -4.99 10.28 5.91
C GLY A 101 -6.52 10.20 5.92
N SER A 102 -7.20 11.27 5.58
CA SER A 102 -8.66 11.28 5.48
C SER A 102 -9.11 10.39 4.32
N GLY A 103 -9.64 9.18 4.63
CA GLY A 103 -10.15 8.22 3.65
C GLY A 103 -9.10 7.54 2.77
N SER A 104 -7.82 7.59 3.12
CA SER A 104 -6.74 6.93 2.38
C SER A 104 -5.50 6.72 3.24
N TYR A 105 -4.62 5.82 2.81
CA TYR A 105 -3.27 5.71 3.34
C TYR A 105 -2.25 6.08 2.27
N SER A 106 -1.19 6.75 2.67
CA SER A 106 -0.04 7.05 1.82
C SER A 106 1.18 6.25 2.27
N PHE A 107 2.08 5.98 1.33
CA PHE A 107 3.32 5.28 1.59
C PHE A 107 4.40 5.66 0.57
N SER A 108 5.65 5.57 0.97
CA SER A 108 6.78 5.83 0.09
C SER A 108 8.02 5.10 0.59
N GLY A 109 8.98 4.90 -0.29
CA GLY A 109 10.26 4.31 0.09
C GLY A 109 11.17 4.06 -1.10
N GLY A 110 12.28 3.41 -0.81
CA GLY A 110 13.22 2.91 -1.79
C GLY A 110 13.58 1.47 -1.49
N VAL A 111 13.79 0.67 -2.52
CA VAL A 111 14.12 -0.74 -2.39
C VAL A 111 15.17 -1.15 -3.41
N THR A 112 16.00 -2.11 -3.01
CA THR A 112 16.85 -2.88 -3.94
C THR A 112 16.39 -4.33 -3.88
N THR A 113 15.99 -4.87 -5.02
CA THR A 113 15.52 -6.26 -5.14
C THR A 113 16.68 -7.25 -4.97
N SER A 114 16.36 -8.51 -4.75
CA SER A 114 17.37 -9.59 -4.73
C SER A 114 18.11 -9.72 -6.06
N THR A 115 17.54 -9.23 -7.14
CA THR A 115 18.14 -9.21 -8.49
C THR A 115 19.00 -7.97 -8.73
N GLY A 116 19.10 -7.08 -7.74
CA GLY A 116 19.90 -5.86 -7.78
C GLY A 116 19.21 -4.65 -8.44
N THR A 117 17.97 -4.79 -8.92
CA THR A 117 17.20 -3.65 -9.41
C THR A 117 16.82 -2.74 -8.24
N ALA A 118 17.23 -1.47 -8.31
CA ALA A 118 16.89 -0.46 -7.30
C ALA A 118 15.87 0.53 -7.86
N PHE A 119 14.94 0.99 -7.03
CA PHE A 119 13.95 2.00 -7.40
C PHE A 119 13.34 2.66 -6.16
N HIS A 120 12.71 3.81 -6.38
CA HIS A 120 11.86 4.47 -5.40
C HIS A 120 10.39 4.24 -5.75
N TYR A 121 9.55 4.27 -4.74
CA TYR A 121 8.09 4.18 -4.89
C TYR A 121 7.38 5.21 -4.03
N LEU A 122 6.28 5.73 -4.55
CA LEU A 122 5.34 6.60 -3.86
C LEU A 122 3.93 6.10 -4.19
N GLY A 123 3.08 5.95 -3.18
CA GLY A 123 1.74 5.46 -3.43
C GLY A 123 0.71 5.96 -2.44
N SER A 124 -0.55 5.79 -2.83
CA SER A 124 -1.70 5.93 -1.95
C SER A 124 -2.73 4.86 -2.24
N ILE A 125 -3.41 4.43 -1.20
CA ILE A 125 -4.43 3.39 -1.27
C ILE A 125 -5.69 3.84 -0.54
N GLN A 126 -6.82 3.54 -1.13
CA GLN A 126 -8.16 3.67 -0.58
C GLN A 126 -8.99 2.46 -1.02
N THR A 127 -10.17 2.27 -0.46
CA THR A 127 -11.06 1.17 -0.88
C THR A 127 -11.25 1.16 -2.39
N GLY A 128 -10.90 0.04 -3.02
CA GLY A 128 -11.05 -0.19 -4.45
C GLY A 128 -10.10 0.58 -5.36
N LYS A 129 -9.08 1.29 -4.81
CA LYS A 129 -8.15 2.05 -5.66
C LYS A 129 -6.75 2.12 -5.09
N LEU A 130 -5.77 1.75 -5.89
CA LEU A 130 -4.33 1.90 -5.62
C LEU A 130 -3.71 2.84 -6.67
N ILE A 131 -3.01 3.85 -6.20
CA ILE A 131 -2.17 4.73 -7.02
C ILE A 131 -0.73 4.44 -6.63
N LEU A 132 0.12 4.14 -7.60
CA LEU A 132 1.53 3.81 -7.38
C LEU A 132 2.39 4.46 -8.46
N GLU A 133 3.37 5.22 -8.05
CA GLU A 133 4.41 5.76 -8.91
C GLU A 133 5.75 5.13 -8.56
N LEU A 134 6.48 4.71 -9.58
CA LEU A 134 7.85 4.24 -9.49
C LEU A 134 8.77 5.30 -10.09
N SER A 135 9.94 5.50 -9.49
CA SER A 135 10.97 6.41 -10.02
C SER A 135 12.37 5.83 -9.84
N ASP A 136 13.34 6.42 -10.55
CA ASP A 136 14.77 6.14 -10.41
C ASP A 136 15.12 4.65 -10.53
N ILE A 137 14.45 3.93 -11.45
CA ILE A 137 14.73 2.50 -11.66
C ILE A 137 16.14 2.35 -12.23
N THR A 138 16.99 1.66 -11.47
CA THR A 138 18.36 1.31 -11.86
C THR A 138 18.48 -0.21 -11.98
N ILE A 139 18.84 -0.69 -13.16
CA ILE A 139 19.03 -2.11 -13.46
C ILE A 139 20.53 -2.40 -13.50
N PRO A 140 21.04 -3.45 -12.82
CA PRO A 140 22.44 -3.81 -12.88
C PRO A 140 22.91 -4.07 -14.32
N GLU A 141 24.12 -3.60 -14.66
CA GLU A 141 24.68 -3.74 -16.03
C GLU A 141 24.71 -5.17 -16.54
N ASN A 142 24.99 -6.15 -15.68
CA ASN A 142 24.99 -7.56 -16.05
C ASN A 142 23.62 -8.09 -16.51
N ARG A 143 22.53 -7.35 -16.26
CA ARG A 143 21.18 -7.67 -16.70
C ARG A 143 20.75 -6.88 -17.95
N LEU A 144 21.50 -5.84 -18.30
CA LEU A 144 21.25 -5.04 -19.51
C LEU A 144 21.77 -5.70 -20.78
N THR A 145 22.64 -6.72 -20.68
CA THR A 145 23.28 -7.42 -21.81
C THR A 145 22.41 -8.51 -22.43
N MET A 146 21.09 -8.50 -22.18
CA MET A 146 20.22 -9.51 -22.76
C MET A 146 19.91 -9.21 -24.22
N ASN A 147 20.29 -10.14 -25.11
CA ASN A 147 19.80 -10.21 -26.46
C ASN A 147 18.30 -10.50 -26.46
N GLY A 148 17.48 -9.50 -26.71
CA GLY A 148 16.03 -9.65 -26.73
C GLY A 148 15.33 -8.40 -27.23
N THR A 149 14.11 -8.57 -27.66
CA THR A 149 13.24 -7.47 -28.06
C THR A 149 12.49 -6.98 -26.83
N TRP A 150 12.68 -5.72 -26.51
CA TRP A 150 11.99 -5.07 -25.39
C TRP A 150 10.77 -4.33 -25.90
N TYR A 151 9.64 -4.52 -25.23
CA TYR A 151 8.42 -3.79 -25.53
C TYR A 151 8.14 -2.84 -24.37
N VAL A 152 8.27 -1.55 -24.63
CA VAL A 152 7.71 -0.52 -23.75
C VAL A 152 6.32 -0.19 -24.29
N ALA A 153 5.29 -0.60 -23.59
CA ALA A 153 3.93 -0.20 -23.93
C ALA A 153 3.72 1.25 -23.48
N HIS A 154 3.68 2.16 -24.44
CA HIS A 154 3.23 3.52 -24.22
C HIS A 154 1.70 3.59 -24.28
N GLU A 155 1.13 4.61 -23.65
CA GLU A 155 -0.29 4.92 -23.69
C GLU A 155 -0.84 5.02 -25.14
N ASN A 156 0.02 5.25 -26.10
CA ASN A 156 -0.30 5.35 -27.53
C ASN A 156 0.06 4.08 -28.34
N ALA A 157 0.20 2.92 -27.68
CA ALA A 157 0.48 1.65 -28.32
C ALA A 157 1.71 1.65 -29.26
N SER A 158 2.66 2.53 -29.05
CA SER A 158 3.92 2.53 -29.79
C SER A 158 4.89 1.52 -29.15
N TYR A 159 5.25 0.50 -29.90
CA TYR A 159 6.26 -0.47 -29.50
C TYR A 159 7.60 -0.03 -30.03
N TYR A 160 8.57 0.09 -29.14
CA TYR A 160 9.96 0.33 -29.54
C TYR A 160 10.74 -0.97 -29.39
N ASN A 161 11.39 -1.41 -30.48
CA ASN A 161 12.44 -2.40 -30.42
C ASN A 161 13.72 -1.70 -29.96
N VAL A 162 14.30 -2.16 -28.88
CA VAL A 162 15.57 -1.68 -28.36
C VAL A 162 16.62 -2.77 -28.59
#